data_d2f7794421c0bd968105077bc6f7045f
#
_entry.id   d2f7794421c0bd968105077bc6f7045f
#
_cell.length_a   1.000
_cell.length_b   1.000
_cell.length_c   1.000
_cell.angle_alpha   90.00
_cell.angle_beta   90.00
_cell.angle_gamma   90.00
#
_symmetry.space_group_name_H-M   'P 1'
#
loop_
_entity.id
_entity.type
_entity.pdbx_description
1 polymer ?
#
loop_
_entity_poly.entity_id
_entity_poly.type
_entity_poly.pdbx_seq_one_letter_code
_entity_poly.pdbx_strand_id
1 'polypeptide(L)'
;MIRVLLVHDACLVRLVLAEWLRREPDLEVYDTPWRSAPGRVRSLRPDVCAADLECTDSYGIPPLADLCGRGAGPPPPRLLVLAGANRPGLLRRAAEAGALGYVDKEGSPERLVFGIRRVAEGERFVDDSLGFGFLKAAEMPLTRRELSVLTLAAEGASVAEIAGSLHLSHGTVRNYMAAITRKTGARNRIDAIRISQGEGWL
;
A
#
# COMPACT_ATOMS: atom_id res chain seq x y z
N MET A 1 -2.96 17.15 -20.95
CA MET A 1 -2.40 15.78 -20.99
C MET A 1 -1.98 15.43 -19.58
N ILE A 2 -2.47 14.32 -19.04
CA ILE A 2 -2.22 13.89 -17.66
C ILE A 2 -0.99 12.98 -17.67
N ARG A 3 0.06 13.34 -16.94
CA ARG A 3 1.25 12.48 -16.78
C ARG A 3 1.01 11.46 -15.68
N VAL A 4 1.04 10.19 -16.06
CA VAL A 4 0.79 9.06 -15.17
C VAL A 4 2.06 8.24 -14.99
N LEU A 5 2.44 7.96 -13.74
CA LEU A 5 3.46 6.98 -13.42
C LEU A 5 2.79 5.71 -12.88
N LEU A 6 2.81 4.64 -13.67
CA LEU A 6 2.33 3.32 -13.25
C LEU A 6 3.45 2.58 -12.50
N VAL A 7 3.18 2.18 -11.27
CA VAL A 7 4.12 1.45 -10.40
C VAL A 7 3.62 0.03 -10.16
N HIS A 8 4.37 -0.95 -10.65
CA HIS A 8 4.03 -2.37 -10.52
C HIS A 8 5.29 -3.24 -10.71
N ASP A 9 5.54 -4.24 -9.85
CA ASP A 9 6.77 -5.04 -9.94
C ASP A 9 6.72 -6.14 -11.00
N ALA A 10 5.56 -6.81 -11.19
CA ALA A 10 5.43 -7.81 -12.24
C ALA A 10 5.56 -7.16 -13.63
N CYS A 11 6.69 -7.43 -14.29
CA CYS A 11 7.08 -6.78 -15.55
C CYS A 11 6.03 -6.94 -16.65
N LEU A 12 5.53 -8.15 -16.85
CA LEU A 12 4.54 -8.43 -17.91
C LEU A 12 3.25 -7.63 -17.68
N VAL A 13 2.71 -7.66 -16.46
CA VAL A 13 1.48 -6.92 -16.11
C VAL A 13 1.69 -5.42 -16.30
N ARG A 14 2.83 -4.91 -15.81
CA ARG A 14 3.18 -3.49 -15.93
C ARG A 14 3.20 -3.02 -17.38
N LEU A 15 3.88 -3.76 -18.25
CA LEU A 15 4.01 -3.39 -19.67
C LEU A 15 2.67 -3.45 -20.41
N VAL A 16 1.87 -4.50 -20.18
CA VAL A 16 0.55 -4.65 -20.81
C VAL A 16 -0.38 -3.51 -20.35
N LEU A 17 -0.40 -3.23 -19.06
CA LEU A 17 -1.26 -2.19 -18.50
C LEU A 17 -0.82 -0.79 -18.96
N ALA A 18 0.49 -0.53 -19.01
CA ALA A 18 1.01 0.72 -19.52
C ALA A 18 0.67 0.93 -20.99
N GLU A 19 0.81 -0.12 -21.82
CA GLU A 19 0.48 -0.05 -23.25
C GLU A 19 -1.02 0.15 -23.48
N TRP A 20 -1.86 -0.46 -22.65
CA TRP A 20 -3.29 -0.26 -22.71
C TRP A 20 -3.67 1.19 -22.32
N LEU A 21 -3.09 1.75 -21.26
CA LEU A 21 -3.31 3.13 -20.84
C LEU A 21 -2.81 4.16 -21.88
N ARG A 22 -1.74 3.88 -22.63
CA ARG A 22 -1.21 4.75 -23.69
C ARG A 22 -2.15 4.94 -24.88
N ARG A 23 -3.19 4.12 -25.00
CA ARG A 23 -4.22 4.30 -26.03
C ARG A 23 -5.16 5.45 -25.74
N GLU A 24 -5.21 5.91 -24.48
CA GLU A 24 -6.00 7.07 -24.10
C GLU A 24 -5.29 8.36 -24.53
N PRO A 25 -5.92 9.20 -25.37
CA PRO A 25 -5.26 10.34 -26.01
C PRO A 25 -4.88 11.47 -25.05
N ASP A 26 -5.46 11.48 -23.86
CA ASP A 26 -5.24 12.47 -22.81
C ASP A 26 -4.22 12.03 -21.75
N LEU A 27 -3.70 10.79 -21.85
CA LEU A 27 -2.73 10.25 -20.90
C LEU A 27 -1.32 10.14 -21.49
N GLU A 28 -0.33 10.61 -20.75
CA GLU A 28 1.10 10.40 -21.01
C GLU A 28 1.64 9.41 -19.95
N VAL A 29 1.83 8.14 -20.35
CA VAL A 29 2.05 7.04 -19.40
C VAL A 29 3.50 6.59 -19.38
N TYR A 30 4.08 6.63 -18.19
CA TYR A 30 5.37 6.05 -17.82
C TYR A 30 5.15 4.89 -16.86
N ASP A 31 6.05 3.91 -16.89
CA ASP A 31 5.97 2.75 -16.01
C ASP A 31 7.30 2.47 -15.29
N THR A 32 7.22 1.85 -14.11
CA THR A 32 8.40 1.56 -13.30
C THR A 32 8.13 0.46 -12.27
N PRO A 33 9.12 -0.35 -11.90
CA PRO A 33 9.02 -1.19 -10.70
C PRO A 33 9.15 -0.33 -9.43
N TRP A 34 8.64 -0.84 -8.32
CA TRP A 34 8.62 -0.14 -7.02
C TRP A 34 9.99 0.39 -6.60
N ARG A 35 11.05 -0.42 -6.73
CA ARG A 35 12.41 -0.03 -6.34
C ARG A 35 12.92 1.26 -7.00
N SER A 36 12.42 1.57 -8.18
CA SER A 36 12.83 2.75 -8.95
C SER A 36 11.83 3.90 -8.86
N ALA A 37 10.64 3.66 -8.29
CA ALA A 37 9.54 4.60 -8.30
C ALA A 37 9.86 5.95 -7.63
N PRO A 38 10.54 6.02 -6.45
CA PRO A 38 10.86 7.31 -5.83
C PRO A 38 11.77 8.20 -6.70
N GLY A 39 12.73 7.58 -7.40
CA GLY A 39 13.60 8.29 -8.36
C GLY A 39 12.83 8.80 -9.58
N ARG A 40 11.94 7.97 -10.11
CA ARG A 40 11.10 8.31 -11.26
C ARG A 40 10.09 9.41 -10.95
N VAL A 41 9.48 9.39 -9.77
CA VAL A 41 8.59 10.48 -9.31
C VAL A 41 9.33 11.82 -9.34
N ARG A 42 10.55 11.89 -8.79
CA ARG A 42 11.34 13.12 -8.77
C ARG A 42 11.72 13.63 -10.17
N SER A 43 12.08 12.71 -11.08
CA SER A 43 12.53 13.09 -12.44
C SER A 43 11.38 13.44 -13.38
N LEU A 44 10.28 12.69 -13.33
CA LEU A 44 9.15 12.84 -14.25
C LEU A 44 8.11 13.86 -13.78
N ARG A 45 8.01 14.06 -12.45
CA ARG A 45 6.95 14.90 -11.83
C ARG A 45 5.57 14.55 -12.37
N PRO A 46 5.10 13.32 -12.22
CA PRO A 46 3.80 12.91 -12.72
C PRO A 46 2.67 13.65 -11.99
N ASP A 47 1.53 13.82 -12.67
CA ASP A 47 0.32 14.36 -12.05
C ASP A 47 -0.34 13.31 -11.15
N VAL A 48 -0.33 12.05 -11.60
CA VAL A 48 -0.88 10.90 -10.88
C VAL A 48 0.17 9.78 -10.80
N CYS A 49 0.32 9.22 -9.61
CA CYS A 49 1.06 7.99 -9.38
C CYS A 49 0.05 6.85 -9.13
N ALA A 50 -0.08 5.93 -10.09
CA ALA A 50 -0.94 4.75 -9.98
C ALA A 50 -0.11 3.55 -9.53
N ALA A 51 -0.35 3.05 -8.33
CA ALA A 51 0.49 2.06 -7.68
C ALA A 51 -0.27 0.81 -7.24
N ASP A 52 0.18 -0.39 -7.66
CA ASP A 52 -0.33 -1.65 -7.14
C ASP A 52 0.33 -1.95 -5.78
N LEU A 53 -0.50 -2.10 -4.75
CA LEU A 53 -0.04 -2.36 -3.38
C LEU A 53 0.25 -3.82 -3.08
N GLU A 54 -0.16 -4.74 -3.94
CA GLU A 54 -0.08 -6.17 -3.70
C GLU A 54 1.04 -6.88 -4.47
N CYS A 55 1.64 -6.18 -5.43
CA CYS A 55 2.65 -6.75 -6.30
C CYS A 55 4.08 -6.67 -5.74
N THR A 56 4.23 -6.49 -4.43
CA THR A 56 5.54 -6.35 -3.82
C THR A 56 6.19 -7.69 -3.54
N ASP A 57 7.46 -7.80 -3.87
CA ASP A 57 8.30 -8.91 -3.47
C ASP A 57 8.38 -9.02 -1.93
N SER A 58 8.93 -10.11 -1.45
CA SER A 58 9.00 -10.60 -0.06
C SER A 58 9.49 -9.61 1.03
N TYR A 59 9.74 -8.36 0.70
CA TYR A 59 10.30 -7.32 1.59
C TYR A 59 9.28 -6.40 2.25
N GLY A 60 8.00 -6.73 2.18
CA GLY A 60 6.95 -5.96 2.83
C GLY A 60 6.34 -4.87 1.94
N ILE A 61 5.36 -4.14 2.49
CA ILE A 61 4.61 -3.13 1.75
C ILE A 61 5.46 -1.89 1.56
N PRO A 62 5.63 -1.39 0.32
CA PRO A 62 6.48 -0.23 0.04
C PRO A 62 6.00 1.01 0.80
N PRO A 63 6.92 1.90 1.15
CA PRO A 63 6.58 3.17 1.78
C PRO A 63 5.89 4.09 0.76
N LEU A 64 4.56 4.12 0.77
CA LEU A 64 3.76 5.00 -0.08
C LEU A 64 4.12 6.47 0.10
N ALA A 65 4.59 6.84 1.29
CA ALA A 65 5.09 8.19 1.56
C ALA A 65 6.24 8.62 0.66
N ASP A 66 7.04 7.69 0.12
CA ASP A 66 8.13 8.00 -0.80
C ASP A 66 7.64 8.38 -2.21
N LEU A 67 6.40 8.00 -2.55
CA LEU A 67 5.78 8.38 -3.83
C LEU A 67 5.11 9.77 -3.78
N CYS A 68 4.58 10.17 -2.64
CA CYS A 68 3.81 11.41 -2.49
C CYS A 68 4.29 12.30 -1.35
N GLY A 69 5.40 11.94 -0.68
CA GLY A 69 5.95 12.66 0.47
C GLY A 69 6.90 13.81 0.12
N ARG A 70 7.58 14.34 1.15
CA ARG A 70 8.47 15.52 1.08
C ARG A 70 9.60 15.44 0.07
N GLY A 71 9.93 14.26 -0.46
CA GLY A 71 10.96 14.06 -1.48
C GLY A 71 10.46 14.08 -2.92
N ALA A 72 9.15 14.12 -3.16
CA ALA A 72 8.56 14.04 -4.50
C ALA A 72 8.60 15.36 -5.29
N GLY A 73 8.90 16.47 -4.62
CA GLY A 73 8.88 17.82 -5.20
C GLY A 73 7.49 18.47 -5.10
N PRO A 74 7.40 19.81 -5.19
CA PRO A 74 6.15 20.55 -5.18
C PRO A 74 5.61 20.77 -6.62
N PRO A 75 4.30 20.52 -6.91
CA PRO A 75 3.38 19.77 -6.06
C PRO A 75 3.69 18.27 -6.09
N PRO A 76 3.43 17.55 -5.00
CA PRO A 76 3.58 16.10 -5.01
C PRO A 76 2.52 15.45 -5.92
N PRO A 77 2.82 14.31 -6.56
CA PRO A 77 1.84 13.59 -7.35
C PRO A 77 0.67 13.12 -6.50
N ARG A 78 -0.50 13.09 -7.09
CA ARG A 78 -1.67 12.50 -6.45
C ARG A 78 -1.59 10.98 -6.54
N LEU A 79 -1.89 10.33 -5.43
CA LEU A 79 -1.79 8.88 -5.33
C LEU A 79 -3.14 8.22 -5.67
N LEU A 80 -3.11 7.31 -6.62
CA LEU A 80 -4.14 6.32 -6.91
C LEU A 80 -3.56 4.95 -6.63
N VAL A 81 -4.31 4.08 -5.94
CA VAL A 81 -3.86 2.74 -5.61
C VAL A 81 -4.72 1.67 -6.29
N LEU A 82 -4.05 0.61 -6.74
CA LEU A 82 -4.68 -0.62 -7.18
C LEU A 82 -4.63 -1.60 -6.01
N ALA A 83 -5.78 -2.10 -5.57
CA ALA A 83 -5.88 -2.99 -4.42
C ALA A 83 -7.08 -3.93 -4.57
N GLY A 84 -7.03 -5.09 -3.94
CA GLY A 84 -8.19 -5.97 -3.79
C GLY A 84 -8.97 -5.67 -2.50
N ALA A 85 -10.26 -5.98 -2.52
CA ALA A 85 -11.14 -5.82 -1.35
C ALA A 85 -10.75 -6.71 -0.16
N ASN A 86 -9.99 -7.78 -0.42
CA ASN A 86 -9.61 -8.79 0.56
C ASN A 86 -8.39 -8.42 1.43
N ARG A 87 -7.82 -7.22 1.24
CA ARG A 87 -6.67 -6.73 2.01
C ARG A 87 -6.94 -5.37 2.65
N PRO A 88 -7.80 -5.31 3.67
CA PRO A 88 -8.24 -4.06 4.28
C PRO A 88 -7.09 -3.23 4.86
N GLY A 89 -6.03 -3.87 5.33
CA GLY A 89 -4.84 -3.17 5.84
C GLY A 89 -4.13 -2.33 4.79
N LEU A 90 -4.10 -2.78 3.52
CA LEU A 90 -3.53 -2.01 2.41
C LEU A 90 -4.35 -0.76 2.11
N LEU A 91 -5.68 -0.88 2.07
CA LEU A 91 -6.59 0.25 1.89
C LEU A 91 -6.39 1.31 2.97
N ARG A 92 -6.26 0.87 4.24
CA ARG A 92 -5.98 1.75 5.36
C ARG A 92 -4.65 2.47 5.20
N ARG A 93 -3.56 1.77 4.86
CA ARG A 93 -2.24 2.37 4.66
C ARG A 93 -2.23 3.38 3.51
N ALA A 94 -2.95 3.07 2.43
CA ALA A 94 -3.14 4.02 1.33
C ALA A 94 -3.87 5.29 1.80
N ALA A 95 -4.92 5.13 2.62
CA ALA A 95 -5.64 6.26 3.19
C ALA A 95 -4.76 7.11 4.13
N GLU A 96 -3.97 6.47 4.98
CA GLU A 96 -3.01 7.16 5.87
C GLU A 96 -1.90 7.88 5.07
N ALA A 97 -1.54 7.38 3.88
CA ALA A 97 -0.61 8.02 2.95
C ALA A 97 -1.25 9.14 2.12
N GLY A 98 -2.56 9.37 2.25
CA GLY A 98 -3.27 10.42 1.55
C GLY A 98 -3.68 10.08 0.11
N ALA A 99 -3.85 8.79 -0.22
CA ALA A 99 -4.35 8.39 -1.53
C ALA A 99 -5.74 9.00 -1.80
N LEU A 100 -5.92 9.49 -3.01
CA LEU A 100 -7.18 10.05 -3.48
C LEU A 100 -7.99 9.03 -4.28
N GLY A 101 -7.33 8.10 -4.98
CA GLY A 101 -7.96 7.07 -5.80
C GLY A 101 -7.75 5.66 -5.27
N TYR A 102 -8.78 4.84 -5.37
CA TYR A 102 -8.78 3.42 -5.01
C TYR A 102 -9.51 2.65 -6.10
N VAL A 103 -8.79 1.86 -6.86
CA VAL A 103 -9.31 1.05 -7.96
C VAL A 103 -9.17 -0.42 -7.58
N ASP A 104 -10.25 -1.16 -7.77
CA ASP A 104 -10.23 -2.61 -7.62
C ASP A 104 -9.53 -3.24 -8.81
N LYS A 105 -8.46 -3.97 -8.55
CA LYS A 105 -7.69 -4.63 -9.60
C LYS A 105 -8.38 -5.86 -10.22
N GLU A 106 -9.46 -6.33 -9.59
CA GLU A 106 -10.35 -7.36 -10.15
C GLU A 106 -11.49 -6.72 -10.98
N GLY A 107 -11.58 -5.39 -10.97
CA GLY A 107 -12.56 -4.62 -11.73
C GLY A 107 -12.19 -4.43 -13.21
N SER A 108 -13.01 -3.67 -13.92
CA SER A 108 -12.75 -3.40 -15.34
C SER A 108 -11.63 -2.36 -15.53
N PRO A 109 -10.82 -2.49 -16.60
CA PRO A 109 -9.72 -1.56 -16.87
C PRO A 109 -10.18 -0.10 -17.06
N GLU A 110 -11.39 0.10 -17.56
CA GLU A 110 -11.98 1.45 -17.77
C GLU A 110 -12.14 2.20 -16.44
N ARG A 111 -12.34 1.49 -15.33
CA ARG A 111 -12.40 2.07 -13.99
C ARG A 111 -11.07 2.71 -13.60
N LEU A 112 -9.94 2.12 -14.01
CA LEU A 112 -8.63 2.71 -13.79
C LEU A 112 -8.46 4.02 -14.53
N VAL A 113 -8.84 4.08 -15.82
CA VAL A 113 -8.78 5.32 -16.62
C VAL A 113 -9.66 6.39 -15.97
N PHE A 114 -10.89 6.04 -15.62
CA PHE A 114 -11.81 6.95 -14.96
C PHE A 114 -11.23 7.47 -13.63
N GLY A 115 -10.69 6.59 -12.80
CA GLY A 115 -10.06 6.94 -11.54
C GLY A 115 -8.85 7.86 -11.72
N ILE A 116 -7.99 7.61 -12.73
CA ILE A 116 -6.84 8.47 -13.05
C ILE A 116 -7.32 9.89 -13.37
N ARG A 117 -8.35 10.05 -14.21
CA ARG A 117 -8.89 11.37 -14.58
C ARG A 117 -9.43 12.12 -13.36
N ARG A 118 -10.26 11.47 -12.53
CA ARG A 118 -10.81 12.07 -11.31
C ARG A 118 -9.71 12.50 -10.34
N VAL A 119 -8.74 11.62 -10.11
CA VAL A 119 -7.61 11.91 -9.23
C VAL A 119 -6.75 13.05 -9.78
N ALA A 120 -6.54 13.11 -11.10
CA ALA A 120 -5.81 14.21 -11.74
C ALA A 120 -6.50 15.58 -11.55
N GLU A 121 -7.81 15.61 -11.36
CA GLU A 121 -8.60 16.81 -11.02
C GLU A 121 -8.55 17.13 -9.51
N GLY A 122 -7.99 16.23 -8.70
CA GLY A 122 -7.94 16.37 -7.25
C GLY A 122 -9.16 15.81 -6.52
N GLU A 123 -9.99 15.09 -7.26
CA GLU A 123 -11.20 14.49 -6.70
C GLU A 123 -10.91 13.10 -6.12
N ARG A 124 -11.71 12.71 -5.13
CA ARG A 124 -11.65 11.35 -4.59
C ARG A 124 -12.38 10.39 -5.51
N PHE A 125 -11.78 9.22 -5.68
CA PHE A 125 -12.38 8.11 -6.41
C PHE A 125 -12.20 6.82 -5.63
N VAL A 126 -13.28 6.10 -5.39
CA VAL A 126 -13.28 4.79 -4.73
C VAL A 126 -14.17 3.86 -5.53
N ASP A 127 -13.63 2.71 -5.94
CA ASP A 127 -14.45 1.67 -6.53
C ASP A 127 -15.44 1.11 -5.50
N ASP A 128 -16.69 0.96 -5.91
CA ASP A 128 -17.79 0.51 -5.04
C ASP A 128 -17.51 -0.88 -4.45
N SER A 129 -16.86 -1.76 -5.22
CA SER A 129 -16.44 -3.10 -4.79
C SER A 129 -15.49 -3.09 -3.58
N LEU A 130 -14.72 -2.00 -3.37
CA LEU A 130 -13.82 -1.84 -2.24
C LEU A 130 -14.51 -1.40 -0.95
N GLY A 131 -15.80 -1.06 -0.99
CA GLY A 131 -16.55 -0.53 0.15
C GLY A 131 -16.48 -1.43 1.38
N PHE A 132 -16.65 -2.74 1.20
CA PHE A 132 -16.56 -3.73 2.28
C PHE A 132 -15.11 -3.82 2.85
N GLY A 133 -14.10 -3.71 2.00
CA GLY A 133 -12.71 -3.66 2.41
C GLY A 133 -12.42 -2.46 3.30
N PHE A 134 -12.99 -1.30 3.01
CA PHE A 134 -12.86 -0.10 3.86
C PHE A 134 -13.57 -0.26 5.21
N LEU A 135 -14.74 -0.89 5.27
CA LEU A 135 -15.41 -1.19 6.54
C LEU A 135 -14.52 -2.07 7.42
N LYS A 136 -13.96 -3.14 6.87
CA LYS A 136 -13.01 -4.01 7.58
C LYS A 136 -11.71 -3.28 7.97
N ALA A 137 -11.24 -2.36 7.14
CA ALA A 137 -10.05 -1.56 7.44
C ALA A 137 -10.22 -0.68 8.68
N ALA A 138 -11.44 -0.22 8.95
CA ALA A 138 -11.77 0.55 10.15
C ALA A 138 -11.76 -0.32 11.42
N GLU A 139 -11.97 -1.62 11.30
CA GLU A 139 -12.07 -2.57 12.43
C GLU A 139 -10.73 -3.19 12.83
N MET A 140 -9.59 -2.66 12.35
CA MET A 140 -8.27 -3.21 12.67
C MET A 140 -8.04 -3.31 14.19
N PRO A 141 -7.81 -4.51 14.75
CA PRO A 141 -7.77 -4.69 16.20
C PRO A 141 -6.45 -4.26 16.84
N LEU A 142 -5.40 -4.08 16.03
CA LEU A 142 -4.05 -3.82 16.51
C LEU A 142 -3.75 -2.32 16.62
N THR A 143 -3.12 -1.93 17.71
CA THR A 143 -2.58 -0.58 17.90
C THR A 143 -1.30 -0.38 17.09
N ARG A 144 -0.87 0.87 16.87
CA ARG A 144 0.39 1.19 16.19
C ARG A 144 1.61 0.52 16.85
N ARG A 145 1.64 0.45 18.18
CA ARG A 145 2.74 -0.21 18.92
C ARG A 145 2.73 -1.71 18.72
N GLU A 146 1.56 -2.33 18.76
CA GLU A 146 1.42 -3.77 18.46
C GLU A 146 1.84 -4.08 17.02
N LEU A 147 1.46 -3.24 16.05
CA LEU A 147 1.92 -3.39 14.67
C LEU A 147 3.45 -3.28 14.55
N SER A 148 4.08 -2.28 15.18
CA SER A 148 5.55 -2.16 15.15
C SER A 148 6.25 -3.41 15.69
N VAL A 149 5.75 -3.98 16.80
CA VAL A 149 6.26 -5.23 17.36
C VAL A 149 6.07 -6.40 16.41
N LEU A 150 4.89 -6.49 15.77
CA LEU A 150 4.55 -7.58 14.87
C LEU A 150 5.33 -7.51 13.55
N THR A 151 5.58 -6.31 13.03
CA THR A 151 6.42 -6.09 11.83
C THR A 151 7.83 -6.64 12.04
N LEU A 152 8.52 -6.21 13.11
CA LEU A 152 9.85 -6.75 13.44
C LEU A 152 9.81 -8.25 13.68
N ALA A 153 8.72 -8.74 14.30
CA ALA A 153 8.51 -10.16 14.49
C ALA A 153 8.38 -10.94 13.18
N ALA A 154 7.75 -10.35 12.17
CA ALA A 154 7.59 -10.93 10.83
C ALA A 154 8.91 -10.94 10.04
N GLU A 155 9.80 -9.98 10.29
CA GLU A 155 11.17 -9.93 9.75
C GLU A 155 12.10 -10.97 10.40
N GLY A 156 11.62 -11.74 11.38
CA GLY A 156 12.37 -12.78 12.06
C GLY A 156 13.09 -12.31 13.33
N ALA A 157 12.94 -11.04 13.74
CA ALA A 157 13.61 -10.51 14.90
C ALA A 157 13.21 -11.26 16.20
N SER A 158 14.20 -11.54 17.06
CA SER A 158 14.01 -12.10 18.40
C SER A 158 13.37 -11.06 19.34
N VAL A 159 12.85 -11.53 20.48
CA VAL A 159 12.32 -10.65 21.53
C VAL A 159 13.36 -9.62 21.99
N ALA A 160 14.65 -10.00 22.05
CA ALA A 160 15.73 -9.12 22.45
C ALA A 160 15.99 -8.02 21.41
N GLU A 161 16.03 -8.36 20.12
CA GLU A 161 16.22 -7.43 19.02
C GLU A 161 15.04 -6.46 18.92
N ILE A 162 13.79 -6.94 19.01
CA ILE A 162 12.59 -6.09 19.05
C ILE A 162 12.65 -5.12 20.23
N ALA A 163 13.01 -5.61 21.43
CA ALA A 163 13.13 -4.78 22.62
C ALA A 163 14.17 -3.67 22.44
N GLY A 164 15.32 -4.00 21.86
CA GLY A 164 16.37 -3.02 21.54
C GLY A 164 15.91 -1.98 20.51
N SER A 165 15.34 -2.44 19.40
CA SER A 165 14.89 -1.56 18.30
C SER A 165 13.78 -0.59 18.71
N LEU A 166 12.86 -1.01 19.58
CA LEU A 166 11.72 -0.21 20.02
C LEU A 166 11.91 0.48 21.38
N HIS A 167 13.09 0.32 22.01
CA HIS A 167 13.41 0.82 23.35
C HIS A 167 12.40 0.30 24.41
N LEU A 168 12.13 -0.99 24.40
CA LEU A 168 11.20 -1.67 25.30
C LEU A 168 11.91 -2.72 26.19
N SER A 169 11.27 -3.13 27.27
CA SER A 169 11.71 -4.31 28.02
C SER A 169 11.30 -5.60 27.29
N HIS A 170 12.03 -6.69 27.52
CA HIS A 170 11.66 -8.03 27.01
C HIS A 170 10.26 -8.45 27.47
N GLY A 171 9.88 -8.10 28.71
CA GLY A 171 8.55 -8.38 29.26
C GLY A 171 7.46 -7.62 28.50
N THR A 172 7.70 -6.35 28.17
CA THR A 172 6.79 -5.53 27.37
C THR A 172 6.56 -6.11 25.98
N VAL A 173 7.62 -6.56 25.31
CA VAL A 173 7.50 -7.19 23.98
C VAL A 173 6.68 -8.48 24.05
N ARG A 174 6.91 -9.33 25.08
CA ARG A 174 6.10 -10.55 25.29
C ARG A 174 4.63 -10.22 25.54
N ASN A 175 4.35 -9.18 26.32
CA ASN A 175 2.98 -8.73 26.59
C ASN A 175 2.29 -8.23 25.30
N TYR A 176 2.99 -7.46 24.46
CA TYR A 176 2.45 -7.08 23.14
C TYR A 176 2.19 -8.30 22.28
N MET A 177 3.11 -9.25 22.18
CA MET A 177 2.89 -10.48 21.40
C MET A 177 1.68 -11.29 21.90
N ALA A 178 1.49 -11.40 23.21
CA ALA A 178 0.32 -12.07 23.78
C ALA A 178 -0.97 -11.31 23.46
N ALA A 179 -0.96 -9.98 23.52
CA ALA A 179 -2.10 -9.14 23.15
C ALA A 179 -2.44 -9.28 21.68
N ILE A 180 -1.43 -9.26 20.80
CA ILE A 180 -1.58 -9.45 19.35
C ILE A 180 -2.23 -10.80 19.05
N THR A 181 -1.67 -11.88 19.61
CA THR A 181 -2.19 -13.26 19.42
C THR A 181 -3.67 -13.35 19.82
N ARG A 182 -4.05 -12.77 20.97
CA ARG A 182 -5.44 -12.73 21.42
C ARG A 182 -6.34 -11.90 20.50
N LYS A 183 -5.89 -10.70 20.07
CA LYS A 183 -6.68 -9.77 19.25
C LYS A 183 -6.89 -10.28 17.83
N THR A 184 -5.92 -10.99 17.27
CA THR A 184 -6.00 -11.57 15.93
C THR A 184 -6.71 -12.94 15.92
N GLY A 185 -7.02 -13.52 17.11
CA GLY A 185 -7.54 -14.87 17.20
C GLY A 185 -6.53 -15.94 16.83
N ALA A 186 -5.23 -15.61 16.78
CA ALA A 186 -4.17 -16.51 16.38
C ALA A 186 -3.85 -17.53 17.47
N ARG A 187 -3.34 -18.70 17.07
CA ARG A 187 -2.91 -19.76 17.97
C ARG A 187 -1.51 -19.53 18.56
N ASN A 188 -0.67 -18.80 17.83
CA ASN A 188 0.72 -18.51 18.20
C ASN A 188 1.25 -17.34 17.37
N ARG A 189 2.54 -16.94 17.62
CA ARG A 189 3.22 -15.84 16.91
C ARG A 189 3.22 -16.02 15.39
N ILE A 190 3.49 -17.22 14.89
CA ILE A 190 3.57 -17.49 13.46
C ILE A 190 2.19 -17.32 12.80
N ASP A 191 1.16 -17.82 13.46
CA ASP A 191 -0.22 -17.71 13.00
C ASP A 191 -0.68 -16.24 13.02
N ALA A 192 -0.29 -15.47 14.05
CA ALA A 192 -0.56 -14.03 14.10
C ALA A 192 0.08 -13.26 12.95
N ILE A 193 1.32 -13.57 12.59
CA ILE A 193 2.02 -13.01 11.43
C ILE A 193 1.27 -13.37 10.16
N ARG A 194 0.95 -14.65 9.95
CA ARG A 194 0.25 -15.13 8.75
C ARG A 194 -1.11 -14.45 8.55
N ILE A 195 -1.91 -14.35 9.62
CA ILE A 195 -3.21 -13.67 9.59
C ILE A 195 -2.99 -12.19 9.21
N SER A 196 -2.06 -11.51 9.87
CA SER A 196 -1.82 -10.08 9.66
C SER A 196 -1.28 -9.75 8.26
N GLN A 197 -0.47 -10.66 7.67
CA GLN A 197 -0.05 -10.55 6.27
C GLN A 197 -1.21 -10.79 5.31
N GLY A 198 -2.07 -11.77 5.59
CA GLY A 198 -3.27 -12.04 4.79
C GLY A 198 -4.23 -10.86 4.75
N GLU A 199 -4.42 -10.18 5.88
CA GLU A 199 -5.25 -8.98 6.00
C GLU A 199 -4.55 -7.69 5.50
N GLY A 200 -3.27 -7.77 5.13
CA GLY A 200 -2.48 -6.62 4.67
C GLY A 200 -2.15 -5.60 5.77
N TRP A 201 -2.14 -6.03 7.04
CA TRP A 201 -1.73 -5.16 8.17
C TRP A 201 -0.21 -5.00 8.25
N LEU A 202 0.52 -5.98 7.70
CA LEU A 202 1.98 -6.03 7.61
C LEU A 202 2.44 -5.89 6.16
#